data_0872cc71536639c589dc4982ad940bc2
#
_entry.id   0872cc71536639c589dc4982ad940bc2
#
_cell.length_a   1.000
_cell.length_b   1.000
_cell.length_c   1.000
_cell.angle_alpha   90.00
_cell.angle_beta   90.00
_cell.angle_gamma   90.00
#
_symmetry.space_group_name_H-M   'P 1'
#
loop_
_entity.id
_entity.type
_entity.pdbx_description
1 polymer ?
#
loop_
_entity_poly.entity_id
_entity_poly.type
_entity_poly.pdbx_seq_one_letter_code
_entity_poly.pdbx_strand_id
1 'polypeptide(L)'
;MTHFPWLTTCILFPIAASFLLPLIPDKDGKTVRWYALVIGLIDFAILVYGFYLDYDFSNPDLQLVESYSWIPQLDLNWSVAADGLSMPLILLTGFITTLAMMAAWPVTYKPKLFYFLMLAMYGGQIAVFAVQDMLLFFLVWELELVPVYLILSIWGGKKRLYAATKFILYTAGGSLFILIAALTMAFYGDTVTFDMSAIAAKDYAFNLQLFLYGGFLIAYGVKLPIFPLHTWLPDAHGEATAPAHMLLAGILLKMGGYALLRMNAGMLPDAHAFFAPVLVILGVVNIVYAALTSFAQRNLKRKIAYSSISHMGFVLIGIASFTDLGTSGAMLQMISHGLIGASLFFMVGATYDRSHTLMLDEMGGVGQKMKKIFAMWTTCSFASLALPGMSGFVAELMVFVGFATSDAYNSTFKVCIVFLAAVGVILTPIYLLSMLREMLYGPENKELVDHTNLVDAEPREVFIITCLLIPIIGIGLYPKLVTQIYDSSISQLTAKLRNSVPSLVQQANASTNDYSMVSLTAPEIPTVASSK
;
A
#
# COMPACT_ATOMS: atom_id res chain seq x y z
N MET A 1 -21.80 -29.26 -0.39
CA MET A 1 -20.40 -29.72 -0.47
C MET A 1 -19.58 -28.77 0.39
N THR A 2 -18.84 -29.29 1.34
CA THR A 2 -17.92 -28.43 2.14
C THR A 2 -16.80 -27.97 1.20
N HIS A 3 -16.84 -26.71 0.79
CA HIS A 3 -15.74 -26.14 0.03
C HIS A 3 -14.44 -26.19 0.86
N PHE A 4 -13.33 -26.41 0.19
CA PHE A 4 -12.03 -26.43 0.86
C PHE A 4 -11.76 -25.03 1.45
N PRO A 5 -11.30 -24.90 2.71
CA PRO A 5 -11.06 -23.61 3.35
C PRO A 5 -9.73 -23.00 2.85
N TRP A 6 -9.76 -22.39 1.65
CA TRP A 6 -8.58 -21.85 0.97
C TRP A 6 -7.87 -20.77 1.79
N LEU A 7 -8.61 -19.75 2.24
CA LEU A 7 -8.05 -18.59 2.92
C LEU A 7 -7.54 -18.96 4.31
N THR A 8 -8.32 -19.69 5.10
CA THR A 8 -7.87 -20.17 6.41
C THR A 8 -6.61 -21.04 6.28
N THR A 9 -6.55 -21.90 5.25
CA THR A 9 -5.36 -22.72 4.99
C THR A 9 -4.15 -21.84 4.69
N CYS A 10 -4.25 -20.88 3.77
CA CYS A 10 -3.14 -19.98 3.42
C CYS A 10 -2.72 -19.06 4.57
N ILE A 11 -3.61 -18.75 5.50
CA ILE A 11 -3.27 -17.97 6.71
C ILE A 11 -2.54 -18.84 7.73
N LEU A 12 -3.10 -20.00 8.06
CA LEU A 12 -2.63 -20.80 9.18
C LEU A 12 -1.45 -21.73 8.82
N PHE A 13 -1.36 -22.18 7.57
CA PHE A 13 -0.31 -23.10 7.13
C PHE A 13 1.10 -22.53 7.31
N PRO A 14 1.45 -21.33 6.82
CA PRO A 14 2.79 -20.79 7.02
C PRO A 14 3.07 -20.45 8.50
N ILE A 15 2.05 -20.04 9.27
CA ILE A 15 2.18 -19.81 10.71
C ILE A 15 2.49 -21.14 11.42
N ALA A 16 1.70 -22.19 11.17
CA ALA A 16 1.93 -23.50 11.77
C ALA A 16 3.30 -24.08 11.39
N ALA A 17 3.68 -23.96 10.10
CA ALA A 17 4.98 -24.38 9.62
C ALA A 17 6.14 -23.63 10.27
N SER A 18 5.95 -22.38 10.67
CA SER A 18 6.98 -21.60 11.36
C SER A 18 7.38 -22.22 12.70
N PHE A 19 6.44 -22.79 13.45
CA PHE A 19 6.70 -23.44 14.73
C PHE A 19 7.53 -24.73 14.62
N LEU A 20 7.66 -25.31 13.44
CA LEU A 20 8.54 -26.46 13.21
C LEU A 20 10.01 -26.06 12.99
N LEU A 21 10.29 -24.81 12.63
CA LEU A 21 11.66 -24.31 12.35
C LEU A 21 12.63 -24.48 13.53
N PRO A 22 12.28 -24.21 14.80
CA PRO A 22 13.19 -24.43 15.93
C PRO A 22 13.61 -25.89 16.08
N LEU A 23 12.75 -26.84 15.67
CA LEU A 23 12.98 -28.30 15.80
C LEU A 23 13.92 -28.84 14.71
N ILE A 24 14.10 -28.14 13.59
CA ILE A 24 14.94 -28.60 12.49
C ILE A 24 16.43 -28.54 12.92
N PRO A 25 17.16 -29.66 12.90
CA PRO A 25 18.58 -29.67 13.18
C PRO A 25 19.32 -28.99 12.01
N ASP A 26 19.80 -27.78 12.23
CA ASP A 26 20.54 -27.02 11.22
C ASP A 26 21.65 -26.21 11.87
N LYS A 27 22.90 -26.42 11.45
CA LYS A 27 24.09 -25.71 11.92
C LYS A 27 24.43 -24.51 11.01
N ASP A 28 24.18 -24.64 9.71
CA ASP A 28 24.64 -23.72 8.69
C ASP A 28 23.52 -22.81 8.13
N GLY A 29 22.29 -22.96 8.60
CA GLY A 29 21.13 -22.24 8.11
C GLY A 29 20.61 -22.69 6.72
N LYS A 30 21.25 -23.69 6.10
CA LYS A 30 20.87 -24.15 4.74
C LYS A 30 19.53 -24.86 4.71
N THR A 31 19.29 -25.78 5.64
CA THR A 31 18.06 -26.56 5.70
C THR A 31 16.87 -25.65 6.01
N VAL A 32 17.03 -24.71 6.91
CA VAL A 32 16.01 -23.74 7.29
C VAL A 32 15.61 -22.83 6.11
N ARG A 33 16.57 -22.40 5.30
CA ARG A 33 16.31 -21.59 4.09
C ARG A 33 15.45 -22.34 3.08
N TRP A 34 15.85 -23.59 2.76
CA TRP A 34 15.10 -24.44 1.84
C TRP A 34 13.70 -24.78 2.39
N TYR A 35 13.61 -25.11 3.68
CA TYR A 35 12.34 -25.37 4.32
C TYR A 35 11.38 -24.17 4.18
N ALA A 36 11.82 -22.97 4.57
CA ALA A 36 10.99 -21.77 4.49
C ALA A 36 10.57 -21.45 3.05
N LEU A 37 11.50 -21.58 2.08
CA LEU A 37 11.20 -21.37 0.67
C LEU A 37 10.17 -22.37 0.14
N VAL A 38 10.31 -23.65 0.47
CA VAL A 38 9.36 -24.69 0.04
C VAL A 38 7.98 -24.44 0.65
N ILE A 39 7.90 -24.10 1.94
CA ILE A 39 6.62 -23.73 2.58
C ILE A 39 6.00 -22.53 1.88
N GLY A 40 6.78 -21.46 1.62
CA GLY A 40 6.29 -20.27 0.92
C GLY A 40 5.80 -20.57 -0.50
N LEU A 41 6.50 -21.43 -1.24
CA LEU A 41 6.09 -21.88 -2.59
C LEU A 41 4.82 -22.72 -2.56
N ILE A 42 4.69 -23.64 -1.59
CA ILE A 42 3.49 -24.47 -1.42
C ILE A 42 2.29 -23.57 -1.09
N ASP A 43 2.46 -22.65 -0.16
CA ASP A 43 1.40 -21.71 0.24
C ASP A 43 0.96 -20.84 -0.92
N PHE A 44 1.90 -20.26 -1.66
CA PHE A 44 1.60 -19.47 -2.86
C PHE A 44 0.90 -20.32 -3.94
N ALA A 45 1.31 -21.57 -4.12
CA ALA A 45 0.66 -22.48 -5.07
C ALA A 45 -0.79 -22.82 -4.65
N ILE A 46 -1.04 -23.07 -3.36
CA ILE A 46 -2.40 -23.27 -2.81
C ILE A 46 -3.25 -22.03 -3.07
N LEU A 47 -2.72 -20.85 -2.81
CA LEU A 47 -3.41 -19.57 -3.01
C LEU A 47 -3.79 -19.36 -4.49
N VAL A 48 -2.83 -19.53 -5.41
CA VAL A 48 -3.07 -19.40 -6.86
C VAL A 48 -4.06 -20.45 -7.36
N TYR A 49 -3.98 -21.68 -6.83
CA TYR A 49 -4.89 -22.75 -7.21
C TYR A 49 -6.32 -22.50 -6.74
N GLY A 50 -6.52 -22.05 -5.49
CA GLY A 50 -7.83 -21.66 -4.97
C GLY A 50 -8.44 -20.47 -5.72
N PHE A 51 -7.59 -19.48 -6.06
CA PHE A 51 -7.99 -18.36 -6.91
C PHE A 51 -8.45 -18.82 -8.31
N TYR A 52 -7.71 -19.73 -8.93
CA TYR A 52 -8.05 -20.22 -10.27
C TYR A 52 -9.34 -21.05 -10.30
N LEU A 53 -9.62 -21.83 -9.24
CA LEU A 53 -10.76 -22.74 -9.20
C LEU A 53 -12.08 -22.06 -8.80
N ASP A 54 -12.03 -21.23 -7.77
CA ASP A 54 -13.24 -20.82 -7.04
C ASP A 54 -13.49 -19.30 -7.06
N TYR A 55 -12.63 -18.49 -7.73
CA TYR A 55 -12.82 -17.04 -7.81
C TYR A 55 -13.44 -16.60 -9.14
N ASP A 56 -14.58 -15.89 -9.06
CA ASP A 56 -15.30 -15.34 -10.22
C ASP A 56 -15.02 -13.83 -10.34
N PHE A 57 -14.41 -13.40 -11.46
CA PHE A 57 -14.09 -12.00 -11.74
C PHE A 57 -15.33 -11.12 -11.94
N SER A 58 -16.46 -11.70 -12.34
CA SER A 58 -17.68 -10.95 -12.60
C SER A 58 -18.50 -10.67 -11.34
N ASN A 59 -18.23 -11.40 -10.26
CA ASN A 59 -18.93 -11.25 -8.99
C ASN A 59 -18.26 -10.19 -8.11
N PRO A 60 -18.93 -9.05 -7.79
CA PRO A 60 -18.38 -8.01 -6.94
C PRO A 60 -18.43 -8.34 -5.44
N ASP A 61 -19.21 -9.35 -5.04
CA ASP A 61 -19.45 -9.69 -3.64
C ASP A 61 -18.28 -10.49 -3.03
N LEU A 62 -18.36 -10.70 -1.71
CA LEU A 62 -17.40 -11.52 -0.99
C LEU A 62 -17.45 -12.98 -1.47
N GLN A 63 -16.31 -13.53 -1.79
CA GLN A 63 -16.11 -14.90 -2.27
C GLN A 63 -15.15 -15.65 -1.35
N LEU A 64 -15.06 -16.97 -1.51
CA LEU A 64 -14.24 -17.85 -0.65
C LEU A 64 -14.57 -17.64 0.84
N VAL A 65 -15.85 -17.44 1.13
CA VAL A 65 -16.33 -17.09 2.49
C VAL A 65 -16.19 -18.30 3.41
N GLU A 66 -15.46 -18.08 4.51
CA GLU A 66 -15.25 -19.07 5.56
C GLU A 66 -15.56 -18.40 6.91
N SER A 67 -16.50 -18.96 7.67
CA SER A 67 -16.88 -18.40 8.97
C SER A 67 -16.99 -19.53 10.02
N TYR A 68 -16.28 -19.34 11.13
CA TYR A 68 -16.27 -20.24 12.27
C TYR A 68 -16.46 -19.44 13.55
N SER A 69 -17.43 -19.83 14.37
CA SER A 69 -17.66 -19.15 15.65
C SER A 69 -16.46 -19.33 16.58
N TRP A 70 -15.93 -18.21 17.11
CA TRP A 70 -14.79 -18.20 18.02
C TRP A 70 -15.22 -17.84 19.45
N ILE A 71 -15.82 -16.66 19.67
CA ILE A 71 -16.33 -16.21 20.97
C ILE A 71 -17.79 -15.81 20.80
N PRO A 72 -18.75 -16.75 20.98
CA PRO A 72 -20.17 -16.50 20.72
C PRO A 72 -20.78 -15.38 21.57
N GLN A 73 -20.25 -15.16 22.78
CA GLN A 73 -20.76 -14.12 23.70
C GLN A 73 -20.53 -12.69 23.18
N LEU A 74 -19.57 -12.50 22.28
CA LEU A 74 -19.23 -11.22 21.65
C LEU A 74 -19.60 -11.18 20.17
N ASP A 75 -20.25 -12.24 19.66
CA ASP A 75 -20.44 -12.44 18.22
C ASP A 75 -19.13 -12.31 17.42
N LEU A 76 -18.03 -12.76 18.02
CA LEU A 76 -16.71 -12.74 17.41
C LEU A 76 -16.48 -14.04 16.65
N ASN A 77 -16.24 -13.91 15.36
CA ASN A 77 -16.10 -15.03 14.46
C ASN A 77 -14.73 -15.01 13.76
N TRP A 78 -14.14 -16.20 13.56
CA TRP A 78 -13.11 -16.36 12.56
C TRP A 78 -13.79 -16.29 11.18
N SER A 79 -13.91 -15.10 10.65
CA SER A 79 -14.56 -14.84 9.38
C SER A 79 -13.54 -14.30 8.39
N VAL A 80 -13.32 -15.03 7.30
CA VAL A 80 -12.41 -14.64 6.22
C VAL A 80 -13.11 -14.79 4.87
N ALA A 81 -12.87 -13.85 3.98
CA ALA A 81 -13.38 -13.85 2.62
C ALA A 81 -12.49 -12.98 1.73
N ALA A 82 -12.65 -13.10 0.43
CA ALA A 82 -11.95 -12.27 -0.53
C ALA A 82 -12.90 -11.71 -1.59
N ASP A 83 -12.61 -10.50 -2.04
CA ASP A 83 -13.29 -9.85 -3.17
C ASP A 83 -12.25 -9.15 -4.06
N GLY A 84 -12.70 -8.35 -5.03
CA GLY A 84 -11.81 -7.63 -5.91
C GLY A 84 -10.88 -6.63 -5.22
N LEU A 85 -11.22 -6.10 -4.03
CA LEU A 85 -10.33 -5.21 -3.29
C LEU A 85 -9.20 -5.97 -2.58
N SER A 86 -9.47 -7.18 -2.10
CA SER A 86 -8.54 -7.96 -1.28
C SER A 86 -7.73 -8.98 -2.08
N MET A 87 -8.35 -9.70 -3.02
CA MET A 87 -7.72 -10.81 -3.74
C MET A 87 -6.42 -10.45 -4.46
N PRO A 88 -6.33 -9.32 -5.22
CA PRO A 88 -5.07 -8.93 -5.86
C PRO A 88 -3.95 -8.66 -4.86
N LEU A 89 -4.28 -8.13 -3.67
CA LEU A 89 -3.31 -7.83 -2.62
C LEU A 89 -2.88 -9.11 -1.88
N ILE A 90 -3.79 -10.08 -1.72
CA ILE A 90 -3.48 -11.40 -1.18
C ILE A 90 -2.51 -12.14 -2.13
N LEU A 91 -2.80 -12.15 -3.43
CA LEU A 91 -1.90 -12.72 -4.45
C LEU A 91 -0.53 -12.03 -4.48
N LEU A 92 -0.52 -10.70 -4.41
CA LEU A 92 0.71 -9.90 -4.33
C LEU A 92 1.53 -10.26 -3.08
N THR A 93 0.85 -10.48 -1.94
CA THR A 93 1.49 -10.90 -0.68
C THR A 93 2.19 -12.24 -0.84
N GLY A 94 1.50 -13.25 -1.40
CA GLY A 94 2.07 -14.56 -1.65
C GLY A 94 3.29 -14.50 -2.56
N PHE A 95 3.18 -13.75 -3.64
CA PHE A 95 4.24 -13.60 -4.63
C PHE A 95 5.48 -12.90 -4.07
N ILE A 96 5.32 -11.72 -3.44
CA ILE A 96 6.45 -10.95 -2.91
C ILE A 96 7.10 -11.68 -1.74
N THR A 97 6.32 -12.29 -0.83
CA THR A 97 6.89 -12.97 0.34
C THR A 97 7.73 -14.17 -0.06
N THR A 98 7.29 -14.94 -1.05
CA THR A 98 8.07 -16.06 -1.58
C THR A 98 9.40 -15.59 -2.18
N LEU A 99 9.41 -14.50 -2.95
CA LEU A 99 10.64 -13.91 -3.48
C LEU A 99 11.52 -13.29 -2.37
N ALA A 100 10.91 -12.71 -1.33
CA ALA A 100 11.64 -12.18 -0.19
C ALA A 100 12.34 -13.28 0.63
N MET A 101 11.76 -14.49 0.71
CA MET A 101 12.43 -15.65 1.30
C MET A 101 13.68 -16.06 0.51
N MET A 102 13.63 -15.96 -0.83
CA MET A 102 14.83 -16.15 -1.66
C MET A 102 15.84 -15.01 -1.48
N ALA A 103 15.37 -13.78 -1.33
CA ALA A 103 16.22 -12.62 -1.06
C ALA A 103 16.90 -12.70 0.31
N ALA A 104 16.32 -13.41 1.27
CA ALA A 104 16.88 -13.63 2.61
C ALA A 104 18.06 -14.64 2.66
N TRP A 105 18.46 -15.19 1.52
CA TRP A 105 19.52 -16.19 1.44
C TRP A 105 20.85 -15.80 2.13
N PRO A 106 21.32 -14.54 2.08
CA PRO A 106 22.54 -14.10 2.77
C PRO A 106 22.43 -14.03 4.29
N VAL A 107 21.22 -14.15 4.87
CA VAL A 107 21.04 -14.06 6.33
C VAL A 107 21.64 -15.28 7.01
N THR A 108 22.75 -15.09 7.72
CA THR A 108 23.48 -16.14 8.47
C THR A 108 23.29 -16.04 9.98
N TYR A 109 23.02 -14.84 10.51
CA TYR A 109 22.81 -14.62 11.93
C TYR A 109 21.40 -15.03 12.34
N LYS A 110 21.29 -15.98 13.27
CA LYS A 110 20.01 -16.52 13.79
C LYS A 110 18.98 -16.86 12.69
N PRO A 111 19.35 -17.65 11.65
CA PRO A 111 18.48 -17.88 10.49
C PRO A 111 17.13 -18.50 10.86
N LYS A 112 17.08 -19.41 11.84
CA LYS A 112 15.83 -20.02 12.31
C LYS A 112 14.80 -18.98 12.76
N LEU A 113 15.23 -18.04 13.59
CA LEU A 113 14.34 -16.97 14.08
C LEU A 113 13.94 -16.04 12.95
N PHE A 114 14.84 -15.71 12.02
CA PHE A 114 14.54 -14.86 10.88
C PHE A 114 13.43 -15.45 10.00
N TYR A 115 13.59 -16.69 9.58
CA TYR A 115 12.60 -17.37 8.74
C TYR A 115 11.32 -17.73 9.50
N PHE A 116 11.38 -17.98 10.81
CA PHE A 116 10.21 -18.09 11.67
C PHE A 116 9.35 -16.82 11.58
N LEU A 117 9.97 -15.66 11.77
CA LEU A 117 9.28 -14.36 11.72
C LEU A 117 8.73 -14.07 10.30
N MET A 118 9.46 -14.44 9.25
CA MET A 118 8.98 -14.27 7.87
C MET A 118 7.75 -15.13 7.56
N LEU A 119 7.74 -16.40 7.97
CA LEU A 119 6.58 -17.28 7.77
C LEU A 119 5.38 -16.86 8.62
N ALA A 120 5.60 -16.46 9.88
CA ALA A 120 4.54 -15.94 10.74
C ALA A 120 3.93 -14.66 10.15
N MET A 121 4.78 -13.76 9.64
CA MET A 121 4.34 -12.53 8.97
C MET A 121 3.58 -12.82 7.68
N TYR A 122 3.96 -13.84 6.92
CA TYR A 122 3.29 -14.23 5.68
C TYR A 122 1.79 -14.51 5.92
N GLY A 123 1.46 -15.42 6.84
CA GLY A 123 0.06 -15.71 7.19
C GLY A 123 -0.67 -14.48 7.76
N GLY A 124 0.00 -13.69 8.61
CA GLY A 124 -0.56 -12.46 9.17
C GLY A 124 -0.90 -11.43 8.09
N GLN A 125 -0.04 -11.25 7.09
CA GLN A 125 -0.27 -10.31 6.00
C GLN A 125 -1.43 -10.74 5.08
N ILE A 126 -1.58 -12.02 4.79
CA ILE A 126 -2.76 -12.55 4.09
C ILE A 126 -4.02 -12.28 4.91
N ALA A 127 -3.97 -12.55 6.22
CA ALA A 127 -5.11 -12.38 7.10
C ALA A 127 -5.62 -10.93 7.15
N VAL A 128 -4.74 -9.91 7.16
CA VAL A 128 -5.16 -8.50 7.14
C VAL A 128 -6.05 -8.17 5.94
N PHE A 129 -5.80 -8.78 4.77
CA PHE A 129 -6.63 -8.56 3.58
C PHE A 129 -7.87 -9.45 3.51
N ALA A 130 -7.91 -10.56 4.23
CA ALA A 130 -8.97 -11.56 4.14
C ALA A 130 -10.03 -11.45 5.24
N VAL A 131 -9.68 -10.97 6.44
CA VAL A 131 -10.56 -10.93 7.61
C VAL A 131 -11.77 -10.02 7.36
N GLN A 132 -12.96 -10.50 7.76
CA GLN A 132 -14.25 -9.80 7.66
C GLN A 132 -14.88 -9.49 9.03
N ASP A 133 -14.14 -9.68 10.12
CA ASP A 133 -14.51 -9.30 11.47
C ASP A 133 -13.62 -8.14 11.93
N MET A 134 -14.23 -7.06 12.43
CA MET A 134 -13.52 -5.81 12.73
C MET A 134 -12.57 -5.91 13.91
N LEU A 135 -12.91 -6.69 14.94
CA LEU A 135 -12.01 -6.92 16.07
C LEU A 135 -10.88 -7.87 15.70
N LEU A 136 -11.17 -8.92 14.93
CA LEU A 136 -10.16 -9.83 14.39
C LEU A 136 -9.21 -9.08 13.45
N PHE A 137 -9.73 -8.14 12.64
CA PHE A 137 -8.90 -7.27 11.80
C PHE A 137 -7.89 -6.47 12.64
N PHE A 138 -8.34 -5.85 13.74
CA PHE A 138 -7.45 -5.14 14.66
C PHE A 138 -6.39 -6.07 15.24
N LEU A 139 -6.79 -7.26 15.70
CA LEU A 139 -5.85 -8.22 16.31
C LEU A 139 -4.77 -8.66 15.32
N VAL A 140 -5.15 -8.98 14.07
CA VAL A 140 -4.19 -9.39 13.04
C VAL A 140 -3.29 -8.22 12.62
N TRP A 141 -3.85 -7.01 12.52
CA TRP A 141 -3.11 -5.78 12.24
C TRP A 141 -2.01 -5.51 13.28
N GLU A 142 -2.28 -5.74 14.56
CA GLU A 142 -1.32 -5.62 15.65
C GLU A 142 -0.30 -6.76 15.68
N LEU A 143 -0.78 -8.00 15.44
CA LEU A 143 0.08 -9.18 15.48
C LEU A 143 1.21 -9.09 14.45
N GLU A 144 0.97 -8.51 13.29
CA GLU A 144 1.96 -8.31 12.23
C GLU A 144 3.11 -7.37 12.66
N LEU A 145 2.86 -6.43 13.58
CA LEU A 145 3.88 -5.48 14.04
C LEU A 145 5.03 -6.17 14.78
N VAL A 146 4.75 -7.26 15.47
CA VAL A 146 5.76 -7.97 16.28
C VAL A 146 6.87 -8.56 15.40
N PRO A 147 6.59 -9.36 14.35
CA PRO A 147 7.63 -9.84 13.44
C PRO A 147 8.43 -8.70 12.79
N VAL A 148 7.76 -7.64 12.33
CA VAL A 148 8.44 -6.50 11.70
C VAL A 148 9.38 -5.80 12.67
N TYR A 149 8.91 -5.53 13.90
CA TYR A 149 9.73 -4.93 14.96
C TYR A 149 10.98 -5.79 15.26
N LEU A 150 10.79 -7.10 15.41
CA LEU A 150 11.89 -8.00 15.72
C LEU A 150 12.89 -8.12 14.57
N ILE A 151 12.41 -8.23 13.33
CA ILE A 151 13.29 -8.27 12.16
C ILE A 151 14.11 -6.98 12.08
N LEU A 152 13.47 -5.83 12.24
CA LEU A 152 14.13 -4.53 12.17
C LEU A 152 15.12 -4.33 13.33
N SER A 153 14.76 -4.69 14.56
CA SER A 153 15.59 -4.48 15.76
C SER A 153 16.79 -5.43 15.86
N ILE A 154 16.69 -6.65 15.31
CA ILE A 154 17.75 -7.67 15.43
C ILE A 154 18.71 -7.61 14.23
N TRP A 155 18.20 -7.51 13.01
CA TRP A 155 19.01 -7.57 11.76
C TRP A 155 19.17 -6.23 11.05
N GLY A 156 18.57 -5.17 11.57
CA GLY A 156 18.71 -3.82 11.01
C GLY A 156 20.12 -3.24 11.14
N GLY A 157 20.33 -2.08 10.53
CA GLY A 157 21.60 -1.35 10.50
C GLY A 157 21.99 -0.72 11.84
N LYS A 158 22.81 0.32 11.78
CA LYS A 158 23.42 0.95 12.98
C LYS A 158 22.41 1.59 13.93
N LYS A 159 21.33 2.19 13.40
CA LYS A 159 20.27 2.88 14.18
C LYS A 159 19.00 2.04 14.32
N ARG A 160 19.09 0.71 14.15
CA ARG A 160 17.96 -0.22 14.12
C ARG A 160 17.01 -0.11 15.29
N LEU A 161 17.51 0.05 16.52
CA LEU A 161 16.66 0.15 17.70
C LEU A 161 15.80 1.43 17.70
N TYR A 162 16.38 2.56 17.32
CA TYR A 162 15.64 3.80 17.16
C TYR A 162 14.55 3.66 16.08
N ALA A 163 14.91 3.12 14.92
CA ALA A 163 13.99 2.93 13.81
C ALA A 163 12.85 1.96 14.17
N ALA A 164 13.16 0.84 14.82
CA ALA A 164 12.18 -0.14 15.28
C ALA A 164 11.24 0.45 16.35
N THR A 165 11.77 1.18 17.35
CA THR A 165 10.97 1.83 18.36
C THR A 165 10.06 2.90 17.77
N LYS A 166 10.58 3.73 16.84
CA LYS A 166 9.77 4.73 16.16
C LYS A 166 8.66 4.09 15.32
N PHE A 167 8.98 3.02 14.59
CA PHE A 167 8.01 2.25 13.83
C PHE A 167 6.86 1.75 14.72
N ILE A 168 7.16 1.05 15.82
CA ILE A 168 6.12 0.48 16.67
C ILE A 168 5.28 1.56 17.39
N LEU A 169 5.90 2.64 17.85
CA LEU A 169 5.17 3.75 18.48
C LEU A 169 4.20 4.44 17.51
N TYR A 170 4.62 4.68 16.26
CA TYR A 170 3.74 5.25 15.25
C TYR A 170 2.59 4.32 14.88
N THR A 171 2.91 3.06 14.62
CA THR A 171 1.93 2.08 14.13
C THR A 171 0.96 1.65 15.22
N ALA A 172 1.46 1.26 16.40
CA ALA A 172 0.60 0.89 17.53
C ALA A 172 -0.19 2.09 18.08
N GLY A 173 0.42 3.29 18.14
CA GLY A 173 -0.30 4.50 18.53
C GLY A 173 -1.42 4.87 17.54
N GLY A 174 -1.19 4.66 16.24
CA GLY A 174 -2.21 4.84 15.21
C GLY A 174 -3.33 3.81 15.29
N SER A 175 -3.01 2.55 15.52
CA SER A 175 -3.99 1.46 15.52
C SER A 175 -4.94 1.46 16.72
N LEU A 176 -4.62 2.17 17.80
CA LEU A 176 -5.59 2.42 18.88
C LEU A 176 -6.87 3.07 18.37
N PHE A 177 -6.77 3.91 17.34
CA PHE A 177 -7.95 4.49 16.70
C PHE A 177 -8.79 3.46 15.94
N ILE A 178 -8.18 2.38 15.41
CA ILE A 178 -8.93 1.25 14.83
C ILE A 178 -9.74 0.57 15.93
N LEU A 179 -9.12 0.29 17.09
CA LEU A 179 -9.80 -0.36 18.20
C LEU A 179 -10.97 0.47 18.72
N ILE A 180 -10.75 1.77 18.95
CA ILE A 180 -11.79 2.69 19.41
C ILE A 180 -12.96 2.73 18.40
N ALA A 181 -12.65 2.84 17.12
CA ALA A 181 -13.68 2.87 16.07
C ALA A 181 -14.41 1.51 15.99
N ALA A 182 -13.69 0.38 16.02
CA ALA A 182 -14.26 -0.96 15.99
C ALA A 182 -15.25 -1.18 17.15
N LEU A 183 -14.85 -0.85 18.38
CA LEU A 183 -15.70 -0.96 19.55
C LEU A 183 -16.92 -0.02 19.44
N THR A 184 -16.70 1.24 19.03
CA THR A 184 -17.80 2.21 18.87
C THR A 184 -18.82 1.70 17.86
N MET A 185 -18.38 1.21 16.70
CA MET A 185 -19.26 0.70 15.65
C MET A 185 -19.96 -0.59 16.06
N ALA A 186 -19.22 -1.50 16.73
CA ALA A 186 -19.79 -2.77 17.18
C ALA A 186 -20.94 -2.58 18.19
N PHE A 187 -20.75 -1.69 19.17
CA PHE A 187 -21.73 -1.43 20.24
C PHE A 187 -22.76 -0.35 19.89
N TYR A 188 -22.70 0.24 18.71
CA TYR A 188 -23.70 1.23 18.28
C TYR A 188 -25.01 0.56 17.89
N GLY A 189 -26.15 1.08 18.42
CA GLY A 189 -27.49 0.55 18.16
C GLY A 189 -27.84 -0.66 19.05
N ASP A 190 -28.91 -1.38 18.67
CA ASP A 190 -29.50 -2.44 19.50
C ASP A 190 -28.79 -3.80 19.39
N THR A 191 -27.97 -3.98 18.36
CA THR A 191 -27.27 -5.25 18.09
C THR A 191 -25.77 -5.07 18.19
N VAL A 192 -25.13 -5.90 19.02
CA VAL A 192 -23.68 -5.98 19.12
C VAL A 192 -23.17 -6.96 18.07
N THR A 193 -22.30 -6.51 17.18
CA THR A 193 -21.65 -7.37 16.18
C THR A 193 -20.32 -6.77 15.73
N PHE A 194 -19.35 -7.63 15.41
CA PHE A 194 -18.08 -7.24 14.80
C PHE A 194 -18.00 -7.59 13.32
N ASP A 195 -19.03 -8.21 12.73
CA ASP A 195 -19.09 -8.49 11.30
C ASP A 195 -19.05 -7.19 10.48
N MET A 196 -18.09 -7.06 9.57
CA MET A 196 -17.85 -5.83 8.81
C MET A 196 -19.04 -5.45 7.92
N SER A 197 -19.76 -6.43 7.37
CA SER A 197 -20.91 -6.19 6.51
C SER A 197 -22.09 -5.68 7.33
N ALA A 198 -22.34 -6.29 8.49
CA ALA A 198 -23.38 -5.86 9.41
C ALA A 198 -23.09 -4.46 9.99
N ILE A 199 -21.84 -4.18 10.37
CA ILE A 199 -21.38 -2.86 10.83
C ILE A 199 -21.59 -1.81 9.71
N ALA A 200 -21.20 -2.12 8.47
CA ALA A 200 -21.35 -1.20 7.33
C ALA A 200 -22.81 -0.90 6.95
N ALA A 201 -23.75 -1.72 7.40
CA ALA A 201 -25.19 -1.54 7.16
C ALA A 201 -25.89 -0.70 8.26
N LYS A 202 -25.21 -0.39 9.38
CA LYS A 202 -25.78 0.44 10.44
C LYS A 202 -25.87 1.91 9.99
N ASP A 203 -26.92 2.59 10.42
CA ASP A 203 -27.11 4.03 10.15
C ASP A 203 -26.50 4.87 11.28
N TYR A 204 -25.33 5.43 11.02
CA TYR A 204 -24.61 6.27 11.98
C TYR A 204 -24.95 7.74 11.80
N ALA A 205 -25.17 8.46 12.91
CA ALA A 205 -25.29 9.91 12.86
C ALA A 205 -24.05 10.54 12.18
N PHE A 206 -24.26 11.54 11.32
CA PHE A 206 -23.19 12.12 10.49
C PHE A 206 -21.96 12.58 11.28
N ASN A 207 -22.17 13.23 12.45
CA ASN A 207 -21.06 13.64 13.32
C ASN A 207 -20.24 12.44 13.82
N LEU A 208 -20.91 11.32 14.13
CA LEU A 208 -20.22 10.09 14.53
C LEU A 208 -19.43 9.51 13.37
N GLN A 209 -20.00 9.49 12.15
CA GLN A 209 -19.27 9.07 10.96
C GLN A 209 -17.99 9.89 10.76
N LEU A 210 -18.01 11.23 10.98
CA LEU A 210 -16.84 12.07 10.87
C LEU A 210 -15.75 11.70 11.90
N PHE A 211 -16.13 11.43 13.15
CA PHE A 211 -15.17 10.99 14.18
C PHE A 211 -14.54 9.63 13.86
N LEU A 212 -15.36 8.66 13.47
CA LEU A 212 -14.91 7.33 13.08
C LEU A 212 -13.97 7.39 11.86
N TYR A 213 -14.38 8.15 10.85
CA TYR A 213 -13.58 8.36 9.63
C TYR A 213 -12.22 9.01 9.95
N GLY A 214 -12.22 10.06 10.78
CA GLY A 214 -11.00 10.74 11.23
C GLY A 214 -10.06 9.80 11.99
N GLY A 215 -10.59 8.98 12.88
CA GLY A 215 -9.85 7.95 13.60
C GLY A 215 -9.21 6.93 12.66
N PHE A 216 -9.98 6.34 11.77
CA PHE A 216 -9.48 5.43 10.75
C PHE A 216 -8.45 6.09 9.83
N LEU A 217 -8.68 7.36 9.43
CA LEU A 217 -7.74 8.10 8.58
C LEU A 217 -6.37 8.29 9.27
N ILE A 218 -6.34 8.55 10.57
CA ILE A 218 -5.09 8.62 11.34
C ILE A 218 -4.40 7.25 11.35
N ALA A 219 -5.11 6.19 11.69
CA ALA A 219 -4.55 4.85 11.78
C ALA A 219 -3.98 4.36 10.44
N TYR A 220 -4.78 4.44 9.39
CA TYR A 220 -4.40 3.98 8.06
C TYR A 220 -3.43 4.94 7.38
N GLY A 221 -3.51 6.24 7.71
CA GLY A 221 -2.58 7.26 7.27
C GLY A 221 -1.17 7.10 7.82
N VAL A 222 -1.01 6.48 8.98
CA VAL A 222 0.32 6.05 9.47
C VAL A 222 0.87 4.95 8.57
N LYS A 223 0.09 3.91 8.26
CA LYS A 223 0.54 2.79 7.40
C LYS A 223 0.76 3.20 5.95
N LEU A 224 -0.16 3.98 5.34
CA LEU A 224 -0.06 4.50 3.96
C LEU A 224 0.92 5.69 3.82
N PRO A 225 1.75 5.97 4.72
CA PRO A 225 2.54 7.12 5.12
C PRO A 225 2.03 8.47 4.58
N ILE A 226 0.88 8.92 5.05
CA ILE A 226 0.31 10.23 4.71
C ILE A 226 1.04 11.33 5.49
N PHE A 227 1.36 12.45 4.84
CA PHE A 227 1.87 13.63 5.53
C PHE A 227 0.86 14.15 6.58
N PRO A 228 1.27 14.47 7.84
CA PRO A 228 2.62 14.42 8.40
C PRO A 228 3.00 13.08 9.09
N LEU A 229 2.16 12.04 9.02
CA LEU A 229 2.30 10.78 9.75
C LEU A 229 3.36 9.82 9.15
N HIS A 230 4.08 10.24 8.12
CA HIS A 230 4.98 9.43 7.30
C HIS A 230 6.41 9.25 7.86
N THR A 231 6.78 10.00 8.90
CA THR A 231 8.21 10.16 9.28
C THR A 231 8.89 8.90 9.81
N TRP A 232 8.14 7.88 10.20
CA TRP A 232 8.67 6.59 10.60
C TRP A 232 9.26 5.79 9.43
N LEU A 233 8.67 5.97 8.23
CA LEU A 233 8.98 5.15 7.06
C LEU A 233 10.45 5.31 6.59
N PRO A 234 10.99 6.53 6.37
CA PRO A 234 12.37 6.69 5.94
C PRO A 234 13.39 6.16 6.97
N ASP A 235 13.06 6.19 8.26
CA ASP A 235 13.92 5.65 9.30
C ASP A 235 13.87 4.13 9.34
N ALA A 236 12.68 3.53 9.28
CA ALA A 236 12.51 2.08 9.22
C ALA A 236 13.16 1.48 7.96
N HIS A 237 12.89 2.06 6.80
CA HIS A 237 13.53 1.64 5.55
C HIS A 237 15.04 1.94 5.53
N GLY A 238 15.49 3.01 6.16
CA GLY A 238 16.91 3.32 6.27
C GLY A 238 17.71 2.20 6.94
N GLU A 239 17.10 1.48 7.86
CA GLU A 239 17.77 0.48 8.69
C GLU A 239 17.42 -0.98 8.34
N ALA A 240 16.31 -1.27 7.68
CA ALA A 240 15.87 -2.63 7.41
C ALA A 240 16.80 -3.39 6.45
N THR A 241 16.76 -4.74 6.51
CA THR A 241 17.45 -5.64 5.57
C THR A 241 16.68 -5.76 4.24
N ALA A 242 17.35 -6.18 3.16
CA ALA A 242 16.71 -6.29 1.84
C ALA A 242 15.39 -7.08 1.84
N PRO A 243 15.30 -8.30 2.38
CA PRO A 243 14.02 -9.02 2.42
C PRO A 243 12.94 -8.32 3.25
N ALA A 244 13.32 -7.70 4.38
CA ALA A 244 12.38 -6.92 5.16
C ALA A 244 11.86 -5.69 4.39
N HIS A 245 12.72 -5.03 3.62
CA HIS A 245 12.31 -3.94 2.74
C HIS A 245 11.31 -4.36 1.67
N MET A 246 11.52 -5.52 1.05
CA MET A 246 10.59 -6.05 0.04
C MET A 246 9.19 -6.20 0.63
N LEU A 247 9.07 -6.67 1.87
CA LEU A 247 7.80 -6.84 2.56
C LEU A 247 7.20 -5.51 3.04
N LEU A 248 8.02 -4.64 3.63
CA LEU A 248 7.58 -3.31 4.09
C LEU A 248 7.05 -2.47 2.92
N ALA A 249 7.83 -2.32 1.84
CA ALA A 249 7.44 -1.52 0.69
C ALA A 249 6.42 -2.24 -0.20
N GLY A 250 6.54 -3.57 -0.31
CA GLY A 250 5.70 -4.37 -1.19
C GLY A 250 4.28 -4.56 -0.67
N ILE A 251 4.12 -4.76 0.64
CA ILE A 251 2.86 -5.21 1.23
C ILE A 251 2.34 -4.24 2.30
N LEU A 252 3.18 -3.87 3.29
CA LEU A 252 2.73 -3.14 4.48
C LEU A 252 2.00 -1.83 4.16
N LEU A 253 2.54 -1.05 3.21
CA LEU A 253 1.93 0.22 2.79
C LEU A 253 0.53 0.02 2.18
N LYS A 254 0.31 -1.11 1.49
CA LYS A 254 -0.95 -1.43 0.82
C LYS A 254 -2.06 -1.77 1.79
N MET A 255 -1.72 -2.27 2.98
CA MET A 255 -2.71 -2.47 4.04
C MET A 255 -3.41 -1.16 4.40
N GLY A 256 -2.69 -0.04 4.47
CA GLY A 256 -3.28 1.28 4.72
C GLY A 256 -4.22 1.72 3.59
N GLY A 257 -3.82 1.55 2.33
CA GLY A 257 -4.67 1.89 1.17
C GLY A 257 -5.91 1.00 1.06
N TYR A 258 -5.75 -0.31 1.29
CA TYR A 258 -6.85 -1.26 1.36
C TYR A 258 -7.84 -0.89 2.46
N ALA A 259 -7.35 -0.59 3.66
CA ALA A 259 -8.18 -0.22 4.78
C ALA A 259 -8.94 1.10 4.55
N LEU A 260 -8.32 2.10 3.88
CA LEU A 260 -9.01 3.31 3.45
C LEU A 260 -10.16 3.01 2.47
N LEU A 261 -9.96 2.09 1.52
CA LEU A 261 -11.02 1.68 0.60
C LEU A 261 -12.10 0.87 1.32
N ARG A 262 -11.73 -0.10 2.15
CA ARG A 262 -12.65 -1.02 2.81
C ARG A 262 -13.48 -0.35 3.91
N MET A 263 -12.79 0.35 4.85
CA MET A 263 -13.44 0.93 6.02
C MET A 263 -13.88 2.37 5.77
N ASN A 264 -12.97 3.26 5.40
CA ASN A 264 -13.30 4.67 5.23
C ASN A 264 -14.32 4.89 4.10
N ALA A 265 -14.00 4.43 2.89
CA ALA A 265 -14.87 4.61 1.74
C ALA A 265 -16.07 3.63 1.77
N GLY A 266 -15.82 2.35 2.07
CA GLY A 266 -16.85 1.32 2.01
C GLY A 266 -17.88 1.37 3.14
N MET A 267 -17.47 1.71 4.38
CA MET A 267 -18.39 1.72 5.52
C MET A 267 -18.96 3.11 5.85
N LEU A 268 -18.22 4.19 5.55
CA LEU A 268 -18.56 5.56 5.93
C LEU A 268 -18.59 6.49 4.69
N PRO A 269 -19.47 6.22 3.71
CA PRO A 269 -19.44 6.92 2.42
C PRO A 269 -19.75 8.41 2.53
N ASP A 270 -20.62 8.85 3.45
CA ASP A 270 -20.96 10.26 3.62
C ASP A 270 -19.78 11.04 4.23
N ALA A 271 -19.14 10.47 5.25
CA ALA A 271 -17.91 11.05 5.81
C ALA A 271 -16.77 11.02 4.78
N HIS A 272 -16.71 9.99 3.92
CA HIS A 272 -15.74 9.94 2.83
C HIS A 272 -15.94 11.12 1.86
N ALA A 273 -17.16 11.42 1.47
CA ALA A 273 -17.47 12.55 0.61
C ALA A 273 -17.03 13.89 1.24
N PHE A 274 -17.20 14.04 2.57
CA PHE A 274 -16.73 15.23 3.30
C PHE A 274 -15.21 15.34 3.33
N PHE A 275 -14.49 14.23 3.62
CA PHE A 275 -13.03 14.22 3.74
C PHE A 275 -12.30 14.11 2.39
N ALA A 276 -12.96 13.77 1.30
CA ALA A 276 -12.33 13.53 0.00
C ALA A 276 -11.49 14.71 -0.50
N PRO A 277 -11.91 15.99 -0.42
CA PRO A 277 -11.03 17.11 -0.79
C PRO A 277 -9.75 17.16 0.04
N VAL A 278 -9.82 16.81 1.33
CA VAL A 278 -8.65 16.73 2.22
C VAL A 278 -7.71 15.62 1.78
N LEU A 279 -8.23 14.44 1.43
CA LEU A 279 -7.43 13.33 0.90
C LEU A 279 -6.70 13.72 -0.39
N VAL A 280 -7.38 14.42 -1.29
CA VAL A 280 -6.79 14.91 -2.55
C VAL A 280 -5.64 15.87 -2.27
N ILE A 281 -5.83 16.85 -1.37
CA ILE A 281 -4.79 17.80 -0.98
C ILE A 281 -3.60 17.09 -0.33
N LEU A 282 -3.85 16.18 0.61
CA LEU A 282 -2.81 15.37 1.24
C LEU A 282 -2.08 14.50 0.21
N GLY A 283 -2.79 13.97 -0.80
CA GLY A 283 -2.20 13.24 -1.92
C GLY A 283 -1.20 14.10 -2.70
N VAL A 284 -1.59 15.33 -3.06
CA VAL A 284 -0.67 16.29 -3.73
C VAL A 284 0.52 16.65 -2.85
N VAL A 285 0.28 16.90 -1.55
CA VAL A 285 1.37 17.17 -0.60
C VAL A 285 2.34 15.99 -0.56
N ASN A 286 1.85 14.76 -0.45
CA ASN A 286 2.70 13.58 -0.49
C ASN A 286 3.53 13.52 -1.78
N ILE A 287 2.89 13.72 -2.94
CA ILE A 287 3.55 13.66 -4.25
C ILE A 287 4.70 14.67 -4.32
N VAL A 288 4.41 15.93 -4.10
CA VAL A 288 5.39 17.02 -4.32
C VAL A 288 6.43 17.07 -3.21
N TYR A 289 6.00 17.08 -1.95
CA TYR A 289 6.90 17.14 -0.79
C TYR A 289 7.86 15.96 -0.75
N ALA A 290 7.34 14.74 -0.91
CA ALA A 290 8.19 13.56 -0.82
C ALA A 290 9.13 13.43 -2.02
N ALA A 291 8.73 13.84 -3.23
CA ALA A 291 9.62 13.88 -4.39
C ALA A 291 10.78 14.88 -4.19
N LEU A 292 10.51 16.08 -3.70
CA LEU A 292 11.55 17.07 -3.36
C LEU A 292 12.48 16.56 -2.25
N THR A 293 11.91 15.92 -1.23
CA THR A 293 12.69 15.36 -0.13
C THR A 293 13.53 14.17 -0.61
N SER A 294 12.99 13.33 -1.51
CA SER A 294 13.73 12.23 -2.15
C SER A 294 14.95 12.76 -2.93
N PHE A 295 14.76 13.85 -3.70
CA PHE A 295 15.85 14.50 -4.42
C PHE A 295 16.99 14.94 -3.48
N ALA A 296 16.67 15.49 -2.32
CA ALA A 296 17.63 15.96 -1.33
C ALA A 296 18.37 14.84 -0.56
N GLN A 297 17.93 13.57 -0.65
CA GLN A 297 18.57 12.47 0.07
C GLN A 297 19.88 12.04 -0.60
N ARG A 298 20.94 11.90 0.21
CA ARG A 298 22.21 11.30 -0.20
C ARG A 298 22.27 9.79 0.06
N ASN A 299 21.44 9.30 0.99
CA ASN A 299 21.36 7.87 1.32
C ASN A 299 20.39 7.17 0.38
N LEU A 300 20.85 6.13 -0.30
CA LEU A 300 20.11 5.37 -1.31
C LEU A 300 18.78 4.79 -0.77
N LYS A 301 18.80 4.17 0.42
CA LYS A 301 17.61 3.62 1.06
C LYS A 301 16.57 4.69 1.36
N ARG A 302 17.00 5.83 1.92
CA ARG A 302 16.11 6.94 2.25
C ARG A 302 15.53 7.60 1.00
N LYS A 303 16.31 7.73 -0.06
CA LYS A 303 15.84 8.28 -1.35
C LYS A 303 14.68 7.46 -1.89
N ILE A 304 14.80 6.13 -1.94
CA ILE A 304 13.73 5.24 -2.39
C ILE A 304 12.56 5.19 -1.40
N ALA A 305 12.79 5.31 -0.10
CA ALA A 305 11.72 5.40 0.89
C ALA A 305 10.85 6.64 0.69
N TYR A 306 11.43 7.81 0.42
CA TYR A 306 10.67 9.00 0.11
C TYR A 306 9.96 8.91 -1.25
N SER A 307 10.54 8.22 -2.24
CA SER A 307 9.82 7.97 -3.49
C SER A 307 8.55 7.15 -3.27
N SER A 308 8.58 6.18 -2.35
CA SER A 308 7.39 5.40 -1.97
C SER A 308 6.29 6.28 -1.37
N ILE A 309 6.63 7.26 -0.53
CA ILE A 309 5.66 8.23 0.03
C ILE A 309 5.03 9.05 -1.10
N SER A 310 5.83 9.48 -2.08
CA SER A 310 5.33 10.21 -3.25
C SER A 310 4.31 9.39 -4.04
N HIS A 311 4.63 8.14 -4.37
CA HIS A 311 3.73 7.26 -5.12
C HIS A 311 2.43 6.93 -4.36
N MET A 312 2.45 6.86 -3.03
CA MET A 312 1.23 6.68 -2.22
C MET A 312 0.30 7.91 -2.29
N GLY A 313 0.80 9.08 -2.66
CA GLY A 313 -0.03 10.25 -2.92
C GLY A 313 -1.03 10.05 -4.08
N PHE A 314 -0.64 9.32 -5.13
CA PHE A 314 -1.55 8.96 -6.22
C PHE A 314 -2.67 8.03 -5.73
N VAL A 315 -2.38 7.11 -4.81
CA VAL A 315 -3.40 6.26 -4.20
C VAL A 315 -4.46 7.10 -3.50
N LEU A 316 -4.07 8.13 -2.73
CA LEU A 316 -5.01 9.04 -2.06
C LEU A 316 -5.91 9.80 -3.05
N ILE A 317 -5.34 10.35 -4.12
CA ILE A 317 -6.09 11.07 -5.16
C ILE A 317 -7.07 10.13 -5.84
N GLY A 318 -6.66 8.89 -6.16
CA GLY A 318 -7.51 7.90 -6.81
C GLY A 318 -8.67 7.45 -5.92
N ILE A 319 -8.43 7.19 -4.62
CA ILE A 319 -9.47 6.83 -3.65
C ILE A 319 -10.52 7.93 -3.52
N ALA A 320 -10.10 9.19 -3.56
CA ALA A 320 -10.97 10.36 -3.43
C ALA A 320 -11.57 10.84 -4.76
N SER A 321 -11.37 10.13 -5.87
CA SER A 321 -11.80 10.59 -7.20
C SER A 321 -13.29 10.44 -7.49
N PHE A 322 -14.01 9.54 -6.82
CA PHE A 322 -15.40 9.15 -7.08
C PHE A 322 -15.65 8.59 -8.49
N THR A 323 -14.62 8.15 -9.18
CA THR A 323 -14.70 7.56 -10.51
C THR A 323 -14.15 6.13 -10.50
N ASP A 324 -14.75 5.26 -11.31
CA ASP A 324 -14.28 3.88 -11.45
C ASP A 324 -12.82 3.86 -11.90
N LEU A 325 -12.48 4.72 -12.86
CA LEU A 325 -11.13 4.79 -13.41
C LEU A 325 -10.10 5.26 -12.38
N GLY A 326 -10.41 6.29 -11.59
CA GLY A 326 -9.49 6.81 -10.57
C GLY A 326 -9.30 5.83 -9.41
N THR A 327 -10.38 5.20 -8.93
CA THR A 327 -10.30 4.20 -7.86
C THR A 327 -9.60 2.92 -8.35
N SER A 328 -9.87 2.48 -9.60
CA SER A 328 -9.13 1.39 -10.25
C SER A 328 -7.64 1.74 -10.39
N GLY A 329 -7.32 2.99 -10.75
CA GLY A 329 -5.94 3.50 -10.78
C GLY A 329 -5.26 3.46 -9.40
N ALA A 330 -5.97 3.77 -8.31
CA ALA A 330 -5.44 3.65 -6.95
C ALA A 330 -5.11 2.19 -6.58
N MET A 331 -6.01 1.24 -6.91
CA MET A 331 -5.75 -0.19 -6.74
C MET A 331 -4.54 -0.64 -7.55
N LEU A 332 -4.49 -0.26 -8.83
CA LEU A 332 -3.36 -0.60 -9.69
C LEU A 332 -2.05 0.01 -9.19
N GLN A 333 -2.09 1.24 -8.65
CA GLN A 333 -0.91 1.88 -8.07
C GLN A 333 -0.40 1.15 -6.83
N MET A 334 -1.29 0.62 -5.99
CA MET A 334 -0.88 -0.21 -4.87
C MET A 334 -0.16 -1.48 -5.34
N ILE A 335 -0.70 -2.18 -6.33
CA ILE A 335 -0.11 -3.42 -6.87
C ILE A 335 1.21 -3.11 -7.58
N SER A 336 1.21 -2.15 -8.49
CA SER A 336 2.38 -1.72 -9.25
C SER A 336 3.52 -1.27 -8.35
N HIS A 337 3.24 -0.37 -7.41
CA HIS A 337 4.25 0.08 -6.44
C HIS A 337 4.72 -1.07 -5.54
N GLY A 338 3.87 -2.07 -5.24
CA GLY A 338 4.27 -3.27 -4.52
C GLY A 338 5.40 -4.01 -5.20
N LEU A 339 5.23 -4.28 -6.49
CA LEU A 339 6.22 -4.95 -7.32
C LEU A 339 7.48 -4.10 -7.53
N ILE A 340 7.31 -2.83 -7.88
CA ILE A 340 8.40 -1.87 -8.14
C ILE A 340 9.19 -1.59 -6.87
N GLY A 341 8.51 -1.34 -5.75
CA GLY A 341 9.14 -1.08 -4.46
C GLY A 341 9.94 -2.28 -3.98
N ALA A 342 9.39 -3.50 -4.08
CA ALA A 342 10.12 -4.71 -3.75
C ALA A 342 11.37 -4.88 -4.62
N SER A 343 11.29 -4.60 -5.93
CA SER A 343 12.43 -4.70 -6.84
C SER A 343 13.54 -3.69 -6.52
N LEU A 344 13.18 -2.41 -6.29
CA LEU A 344 14.14 -1.36 -5.96
C LEU A 344 14.85 -1.62 -4.64
N PHE A 345 14.11 -2.00 -3.59
CA PHE A 345 14.71 -2.29 -2.30
C PHE A 345 15.53 -3.58 -2.28
N PHE A 346 15.18 -4.57 -3.12
CA PHE A 346 16.05 -5.71 -3.34
C PHE A 346 17.36 -5.29 -4.00
N MET A 347 17.30 -4.43 -5.03
CA MET A 347 18.50 -3.90 -5.71
C MET A 347 19.38 -3.08 -4.77
N VAL A 348 18.79 -2.32 -3.84
CA VAL A 348 19.55 -1.62 -2.78
C VAL A 348 20.35 -2.62 -1.95
N GLY A 349 19.71 -3.73 -1.53
CA GLY A 349 20.41 -4.77 -0.76
C GLY A 349 21.52 -5.43 -1.56
N ALA A 350 21.24 -5.87 -2.79
CA ALA A 350 22.24 -6.50 -3.67
C ALA A 350 23.45 -5.58 -3.95
N THR A 351 23.21 -4.27 -4.06
CA THR A 351 24.31 -3.31 -4.22
C THR A 351 25.07 -3.11 -2.92
N TYR A 352 24.39 -2.98 -1.78
CA TYR A 352 25.01 -2.81 -0.47
C TYR A 352 25.89 -3.99 -0.06
N ASP A 353 25.47 -5.22 -0.36
CA ASP A 353 26.24 -6.43 -0.06
C ASP A 353 27.62 -6.45 -0.75
N ARG A 354 27.79 -5.62 -1.79
CA ARG A 354 29.04 -5.48 -2.57
C ARG A 354 29.80 -4.19 -2.26
N SER A 355 29.08 -3.08 -2.19
CA SER A 355 29.69 -1.76 -1.98
C SER A 355 29.95 -1.43 -0.50
N HIS A 356 29.22 -2.07 0.42
CA HIS A 356 29.22 -1.79 1.86
C HIS A 356 28.92 -0.32 2.23
N THR A 357 28.49 0.48 1.25
CA THR A 357 28.03 1.87 1.47
C THR A 357 26.61 2.08 0.93
N LEU A 358 25.91 3.04 1.50
CA LEU A 358 24.59 3.51 1.05
C LEU A 358 24.62 4.96 0.58
N MET A 359 25.79 5.59 0.65
CA MET A 359 25.97 6.99 0.27
C MET A 359 26.23 7.09 -1.23
N LEU A 360 25.41 7.86 -1.94
CA LEU A 360 25.46 7.96 -3.40
C LEU A 360 26.77 8.60 -3.89
N ASP A 361 27.27 9.57 -3.13
CA ASP A 361 28.54 10.25 -3.40
C ASP A 361 29.78 9.34 -3.26
N GLU A 362 29.65 8.19 -2.59
CA GLU A 362 30.70 7.19 -2.44
C GLU A 362 30.65 6.09 -3.52
N MET A 363 29.55 6.01 -4.32
CA MET A 363 29.27 4.88 -5.24
C MET A 363 29.68 5.10 -6.70
N GLY A 364 30.37 6.16 -7.07
CA GLY A 364 30.63 6.51 -8.47
C GLY A 364 31.18 5.36 -9.33
N GLY A 365 30.64 5.20 -10.55
CA GLY A 365 31.17 4.27 -11.57
C GLY A 365 30.91 2.77 -11.37
N VAL A 366 30.12 2.39 -10.36
CA VAL A 366 29.84 0.98 -10.01
C VAL A 366 29.25 0.19 -11.19
N GLY A 367 28.49 0.84 -12.08
CA GLY A 367 27.86 0.21 -13.24
C GLY A 367 28.84 -0.36 -14.27
N GLN A 368 30.06 0.15 -14.34
CA GLN A 368 31.07 -0.37 -15.28
C GLN A 368 31.59 -1.76 -14.87
N LYS A 369 31.67 -2.01 -13.57
CA LYS A 369 32.11 -3.30 -13.01
C LYS A 369 30.96 -4.31 -12.92
N MET A 370 29.74 -3.86 -12.64
CA MET A 370 28.56 -4.70 -12.40
C MET A 370 27.48 -4.48 -13.46
N LYS A 371 27.70 -5.00 -14.67
CA LYS A 371 26.82 -4.76 -15.83
C LYS A 371 25.40 -5.28 -15.68
N LYS A 372 25.20 -6.44 -15.04
CA LYS A 372 23.87 -6.99 -14.78
C LYS A 372 23.13 -6.15 -13.74
N ILE A 373 23.80 -5.77 -12.65
CA ILE A 373 23.25 -4.87 -11.64
C ILE A 373 22.89 -3.53 -12.27
N PHE A 374 23.74 -2.99 -13.15
CA PHE A 374 23.44 -1.78 -13.91
C PHE A 374 22.14 -1.91 -14.72
N ALA A 375 21.98 -3.00 -15.50
CA ALA A 375 20.78 -3.22 -16.31
C ALA A 375 19.52 -3.35 -15.44
N MET A 376 19.61 -4.12 -14.34
CA MET A 376 18.49 -4.32 -13.41
C MET A 376 18.09 -3.01 -12.71
N TRP A 377 19.06 -2.22 -12.21
CA TRP A 377 18.78 -0.89 -11.63
C TRP A 377 18.10 0.05 -12.61
N THR A 378 18.61 0.11 -13.84
CA THR A 378 18.04 0.97 -14.88
C THR A 378 16.60 0.59 -15.18
N THR A 379 16.32 -0.71 -15.36
CA THR A 379 14.97 -1.19 -15.67
C THR A 379 14.00 -0.96 -14.49
N CYS A 380 14.40 -1.27 -13.26
CA CYS A 380 13.58 -1.03 -12.07
C CYS A 380 13.31 0.47 -11.85
N SER A 381 14.31 1.33 -12.10
CA SER A 381 14.13 2.78 -12.01
C SER A 381 13.19 3.30 -13.10
N PHE A 382 13.26 2.78 -14.33
CA PHE A 382 12.33 3.12 -15.40
C PHE A 382 10.89 2.71 -15.07
N ALA A 383 10.70 1.60 -14.38
CA ALA A 383 9.39 1.22 -13.86
C ALA A 383 8.87 2.21 -12.81
N SER A 384 9.76 2.68 -11.92
CA SER A 384 9.41 3.63 -10.84
C SER A 384 9.15 5.05 -11.35
N LEU A 385 9.83 5.50 -12.41
CA LEU A 385 9.57 6.81 -13.00
C LEU A 385 8.35 6.82 -13.94
N ALA A 386 7.57 5.74 -13.93
CA ALA A 386 6.37 5.58 -14.72
C ALA A 386 6.61 5.71 -16.25
N LEU A 387 7.63 4.99 -16.76
CA LEU A 387 7.88 4.94 -18.21
C LEU A 387 6.70 4.22 -18.91
N PRO A 388 6.17 4.76 -20.04
CA PRO A 388 5.17 4.07 -20.86
C PRO A 388 5.59 2.62 -21.20
N GLY A 389 4.66 1.67 -20.99
CA GLY A 389 4.94 0.23 -21.07
C GLY A 389 5.27 -0.43 -19.75
N MET A 390 5.36 0.32 -18.65
CA MET A 390 5.48 -0.18 -17.28
C MET A 390 4.19 0.03 -16.49
N SER A 391 3.95 -0.81 -15.50
CA SER A 391 2.71 -0.79 -14.71
C SER A 391 2.46 0.53 -13.98
N GLY A 392 3.51 1.23 -13.52
CA GLY A 392 3.41 2.51 -12.84
C GLY A 392 2.79 3.60 -13.70
N PHE A 393 3.15 3.65 -15.00
CA PHE A 393 2.58 4.62 -15.94
C PHE A 393 1.06 4.47 -16.06
N VAL A 394 0.60 3.24 -16.24
CA VAL A 394 -0.84 2.97 -16.42
C VAL A 394 -1.60 3.36 -15.16
N ALA A 395 -1.10 3.01 -13.99
CA ALA A 395 -1.74 3.31 -12.71
C ALA A 395 -1.86 4.83 -12.48
N GLU A 396 -0.77 5.58 -12.67
CA GLU A 396 -0.77 7.04 -12.50
C GLU A 396 -1.67 7.73 -13.54
N LEU A 397 -1.63 7.29 -14.79
CA LEU A 397 -2.50 7.82 -15.85
C LEU A 397 -3.98 7.61 -15.53
N MET A 398 -4.36 6.41 -15.05
CA MET A 398 -5.74 6.13 -14.63
C MET A 398 -6.18 7.04 -13.49
N VAL A 399 -5.31 7.32 -12.51
CA VAL A 399 -5.61 8.27 -11.42
C VAL A 399 -5.80 9.68 -11.97
N PHE A 400 -4.92 10.16 -12.84
CA PHE A 400 -5.02 11.50 -13.44
C PHE A 400 -6.32 11.67 -14.24
N VAL A 401 -6.58 10.75 -15.16
CA VAL A 401 -7.78 10.81 -16.00
C VAL A 401 -9.03 10.65 -15.12
N GLY A 402 -9.04 9.68 -14.19
CA GLY A 402 -10.16 9.46 -13.30
C GLY A 402 -10.48 10.68 -12.43
N PHE A 403 -9.47 11.35 -11.88
CA PHE A 403 -9.70 12.57 -11.09
C PHE A 403 -10.12 13.75 -11.97
N ALA A 404 -9.50 13.94 -13.14
CA ALA A 404 -9.84 15.03 -14.06
C ALA A 404 -11.29 14.94 -14.58
N THR A 405 -11.81 13.73 -14.76
CA THR A 405 -13.18 13.46 -15.22
C THR A 405 -14.22 13.40 -14.09
N SER A 406 -13.82 13.55 -12.84
CA SER A 406 -14.74 13.50 -11.69
C SER A 406 -15.73 14.66 -11.69
N ASP A 407 -16.99 14.35 -11.51
CA ASP A 407 -18.09 15.34 -11.35
C ASP A 407 -18.25 15.82 -9.90
N ALA A 408 -17.53 15.21 -8.95
CA ALA A 408 -17.60 15.58 -7.53
C ALA A 408 -16.87 16.90 -7.21
N TYR A 409 -16.06 17.42 -8.15
CA TYR A 409 -15.24 18.60 -7.93
C TYR A 409 -15.43 19.65 -9.01
N ASN A 410 -15.32 20.92 -8.63
CA ASN A 410 -15.35 22.02 -9.60
C ASN A 410 -14.10 22.02 -10.51
N SER A 411 -14.23 22.58 -11.71
CA SER A 411 -13.18 22.56 -12.72
C SER A 411 -11.87 23.22 -12.26
N THR A 412 -11.94 24.32 -11.49
CA THR A 412 -10.75 25.02 -10.97
C THR A 412 -9.95 24.14 -10.02
N PHE A 413 -10.63 23.48 -9.08
CA PHE A 413 -9.97 22.55 -8.14
C PHE A 413 -9.31 21.40 -8.88
N LYS A 414 -10.02 20.77 -9.84
CA LYS A 414 -9.47 19.67 -10.67
C LYS A 414 -8.22 20.11 -11.41
N VAL A 415 -8.25 21.26 -12.09
CA VAL A 415 -7.08 21.76 -12.83
C VAL A 415 -5.90 22.03 -11.89
N CYS A 416 -6.13 22.67 -10.74
CA CYS A 416 -5.07 22.93 -9.77
C CYS A 416 -4.43 21.63 -9.26
N ILE A 417 -5.24 20.65 -8.89
CA ILE A 417 -4.75 19.35 -8.37
C ILE A 417 -3.97 18.58 -9.44
N VAL A 418 -4.53 18.47 -10.66
CA VAL A 418 -3.87 17.77 -11.77
C VAL A 418 -2.53 18.44 -12.11
N PHE A 419 -2.49 19.78 -12.15
CA PHE A 419 -1.26 20.52 -12.40
C PHE A 419 -0.21 20.28 -11.31
N LEU A 420 -0.59 20.37 -10.05
CA LEU A 420 0.33 20.15 -8.92
C LEU A 420 0.81 18.69 -8.86
N ALA A 421 -0.07 17.71 -9.09
CA ALA A 421 0.32 16.32 -9.15
C ALA A 421 1.25 16.02 -10.34
N ALA A 422 1.05 16.68 -11.50
CA ALA A 422 1.94 16.59 -12.66
C ALA A 422 3.36 17.09 -12.36
N VAL A 423 3.53 18.06 -11.45
CA VAL A 423 4.86 18.47 -10.96
C VAL A 423 5.60 17.26 -10.36
N GLY A 424 4.90 16.40 -9.63
CA GLY A 424 5.48 15.17 -9.08
C GLY A 424 5.98 14.21 -10.17
N VAL A 425 5.21 14.07 -11.25
CA VAL A 425 5.62 13.23 -12.41
C VAL A 425 6.91 13.74 -13.05
N ILE A 426 7.13 15.06 -13.06
CA ILE A 426 8.38 15.67 -13.55
C ILE A 426 9.52 15.45 -12.55
N LEU A 427 9.25 15.57 -11.25
CA LEU A 427 10.26 15.42 -10.20
C LEU A 427 10.78 13.97 -10.07
N THR A 428 9.91 12.99 -10.35
CA THR A 428 10.28 11.56 -10.23
C THR A 428 11.44 11.16 -11.15
N PRO A 429 11.43 11.43 -12.46
CA PRO A 429 12.61 11.23 -13.31
C PRO A 429 13.85 11.99 -12.81
N ILE A 430 13.69 13.22 -12.32
CA ILE A 430 14.82 14.04 -11.88
C ILE A 430 15.59 13.35 -10.76
N TYR A 431 14.90 12.89 -9.68
CA TYR A 431 15.61 12.26 -8.58
C TYR A 431 16.10 10.84 -8.88
N LEU A 432 15.37 10.06 -9.71
CA LEU A 432 15.78 8.70 -10.07
C LEU A 432 16.93 8.70 -11.07
N LEU A 433 16.87 9.51 -12.12
CA LEU A 433 17.96 9.59 -13.09
C LEU A 433 19.21 10.22 -12.48
N SER A 434 19.06 11.21 -11.57
CA SER A 434 20.18 11.73 -10.79
C SER A 434 20.84 10.62 -9.95
N MET A 435 20.04 9.79 -9.29
CA MET A 435 20.52 8.64 -8.52
C MET A 435 21.30 7.65 -9.40
N LEU A 436 20.73 7.25 -10.55
CA LEU A 436 21.41 6.35 -11.48
C LEU A 436 22.72 6.96 -12.00
N ARG A 437 22.72 8.25 -12.33
CA ARG A 437 23.90 8.95 -12.80
C ARG A 437 25.01 8.97 -11.74
N GLU A 438 24.69 9.32 -10.52
CA GLU A 438 25.65 9.38 -9.42
C GLU A 438 26.23 8.01 -9.10
N MET A 439 25.42 6.98 -9.04
CA MET A 439 25.80 5.63 -8.64
C MET A 439 26.49 4.85 -9.78
N LEU A 440 25.86 4.85 -10.97
CA LEU A 440 26.23 3.92 -12.05
C LEU A 440 27.17 4.53 -13.08
N TYR A 441 27.00 5.84 -13.41
CA TYR A 441 27.70 6.50 -14.53
C TYR A 441 28.80 7.47 -14.08
N GLY A 442 28.90 7.81 -12.82
CA GLY A 442 29.89 8.74 -12.30
C GLY A 442 31.35 8.28 -12.54
N PRO A 443 32.32 9.13 -12.28
CA PRO A 443 33.73 8.70 -12.27
C PRO A 443 33.92 7.58 -11.26
N GLU A 444 34.75 6.59 -11.62
CA GLU A 444 35.05 5.44 -10.75
C GLU A 444 35.66 5.91 -9.44
N ASN A 445 35.04 5.56 -8.32
CA ASN A 445 35.62 5.77 -7.01
C ASN A 445 36.67 4.68 -6.77
N LYS A 446 37.94 5.05 -6.93
CA LYS A 446 39.08 4.12 -6.78
C LYS A 446 39.16 3.50 -5.39
N GLU A 447 38.85 4.27 -4.36
CA GLU A 447 38.88 3.79 -2.98
C GLU A 447 37.86 2.68 -2.77
N LEU A 448 36.64 2.83 -3.31
CA LEU A 448 35.60 1.79 -3.28
C LEU A 448 36.05 0.54 -4.06
N VAL A 449 36.58 0.72 -5.26
CA VAL A 449 36.95 -0.38 -6.16
C VAL A 449 38.13 -1.18 -5.61
N ASP A 450 39.12 -0.50 -5.01
CA ASP A 450 40.30 -1.15 -4.46
C ASP A 450 40.05 -1.91 -3.16
N HIS A 451 39.03 -1.48 -2.40
CA HIS A 451 38.69 -2.09 -1.09
C HIS A 451 37.48 -3.03 -1.12
N THR A 452 36.75 -3.14 -2.23
CA THR A 452 35.56 -3.97 -2.33
C THR A 452 35.63 -4.93 -3.51
N ASN A 453 35.04 -6.12 -3.33
CA ASN A 453 34.91 -7.09 -4.41
C ASN A 453 33.58 -6.86 -5.15
N LEU A 454 33.60 -5.97 -6.15
CA LEU A 454 32.43 -5.63 -6.96
C LEU A 454 32.11 -6.74 -7.98
N VAL A 455 31.67 -7.89 -7.47
CA VAL A 455 31.21 -9.02 -8.31
C VAL A 455 29.82 -8.71 -8.84
N ASP A 456 29.55 -9.03 -10.10
CA ASP A 456 28.24 -8.81 -10.74
C ASP A 456 27.15 -9.72 -10.15
N ALA A 457 25.88 -9.50 -10.55
CA ALA A 457 24.73 -10.18 -9.99
C ALA A 457 24.81 -11.70 -10.12
N GLU A 458 24.46 -12.38 -9.02
CA GLU A 458 24.29 -13.84 -8.95
C GLU A 458 23.04 -14.30 -9.73
N PRO A 459 23.00 -15.57 -10.21
CA PRO A 459 21.81 -16.10 -10.89
C PRO A 459 20.53 -16.01 -10.08
N ARG A 460 20.59 -16.16 -8.75
CA ARG A 460 19.45 -16.00 -7.83
C ARG A 460 18.90 -14.57 -7.86
N GLU A 461 19.77 -13.58 -7.85
CA GLU A 461 19.38 -12.15 -7.87
C GLU A 461 18.74 -11.77 -9.20
N VAL A 462 19.32 -12.24 -10.30
CA VAL A 462 18.74 -12.07 -11.64
C VAL A 462 17.36 -12.72 -11.72
N PHE A 463 17.20 -13.93 -11.16
CA PHE A 463 15.90 -14.62 -11.13
C PHE A 463 14.85 -13.82 -10.35
N ILE A 464 15.17 -13.33 -9.14
CA ILE A 464 14.24 -12.54 -8.31
C ILE A 464 13.77 -11.29 -9.07
N ILE A 465 14.72 -10.53 -9.65
CA ILE A 465 14.37 -9.32 -10.39
C ILE A 465 13.57 -9.65 -11.67
N THR A 466 13.92 -10.71 -12.38
CA THR A 466 13.16 -11.13 -13.56
C THR A 466 11.72 -11.49 -13.20
N CYS A 467 11.50 -12.24 -12.12
CA CYS A 467 10.17 -12.56 -11.61
C CYS A 467 9.35 -11.30 -11.27
N LEU A 468 9.98 -10.25 -10.70
CA LEU A 468 9.31 -8.99 -10.40
C LEU A 468 9.05 -8.15 -11.66
N LEU A 469 9.97 -8.13 -12.63
CA LEU A 469 9.84 -7.33 -13.85
C LEU A 469 8.79 -7.90 -14.83
N ILE A 470 8.61 -9.22 -14.88
CA ILE A 470 7.61 -9.84 -15.76
C ILE A 470 6.20 -9.25 -15.51
N PRO A 471 5.64 -9.27 -14.29
CA PRO A 471 4.34 -8.65 -14.05
C PRO A 471 4.36 -7.12 -14.20
N ILE A 472 5.45 -6.43 -13.86
CA ILE A 472 5.56 -4.98 -14.04
C ILE A 472 5.39 -4.60 -15.52
N ILE A 473 6.07 -5.30 -16.42
CA ILE A 473 5.99 -5.07 -17.87
C ILE A 473 4.66 -5.61 -18.42
N GLY A 474 4.24 -6.81 -17.99
CA GLY A 474 2.99 -7.43 -18.43
C GLY A 474 1.77 -6.56 -18.14
N ILE A 475 1.66 -6.01 -16.94
CA ILE A 475 0.59 -5.08 -16.54
C ILE A 475 0.72 -3.76 -17.33
N GLY A 476 1.94 -3.27 -17.55
CA GLY A 476 2.18 -2.06 -18.34
C GLY A 476 1.71 -2.16 -19.77
N LEU A 477 1.85 -3.35 -20.38
CA LEU A 477 1.42 -3.63 -21.76
C LEU A 477 -0.05 -4.04 -21.86
N TYR A 478 -0.54 -4.79 -20.87
CA TYR A 478 -1.93 -5.28 -20.84
C TYR A 478 -2.50 -5.19 -19.41
N PRO A 479 -3.00 -4.02 -18.99
CA PRO A 479 -3.47 -3.77 -17.62
C PRO A 479 -4.59 -4.71 -17.17
N LYS A 480 -5.42 -5.20 -18.11
CA LYS A 480 -6.51 -6.13 -17.83
C LYS A 480 -6.06 -7.45 -17.20
N LEU A 481 -4.77 -7.79 -17.24
CA LEU A 481 -4.24 -8.93 -16.48
C LEU A 481 -4.58 -8.86 -15.00
N VAL A 482 -4.68 -7.66 -14.46
CA VAL A 482 -4.95 -7.43 -13.03
C VAL A 482 -6.26 -6.68 -12.81
N THR A 483 -6.60 -5.66 -13.64
CA THR A 483 -7.79 -4.84 -13.40
C THR A 483 -9.08 -5.65 -13.46
N GLN A 484 -9.18 -6.66 -14.32
CA GLN A 484 -10.34 -7.54 -14.40
C GLN A 484 -10.66 -8.27 -13.08
N ILE A 485 -9.68 -8.42 -12.16
CA ILE A 485 -9.90 -9.10 -10.88
C ILE A 485 -10.75 -8.22 -9.94
N TYR A 486 -10.64 -6.90 -10.07
CA TYR A 486 -11.25 -5.96 -9.14
C TYR A 486 -12.23 -4.95 -9.78
N ASP A 487 -12.35 -4.92 -11.11
CA ASP A 487 -13.20 -3.94 -11.81
C ASP A 487 -14.67 -3.98 -11.33
N SER A 488 -15.25 -5.16 -11.11
CA SER A 488 -16.60 -5.33 -10.60
C SER A 488 -16.79 -4.76 -9.18
N SER A 489 -15.87 -5.07 -8.27
CA SER A 489 -15.91 -4.58 -6.89
C SER A 489 -15.66 -3.06 -6.81
N ILE A 490 -14.77 -2.52 -7.65
CA ILE A 490 -14.55 -1.08 -7.76
C ILE A 490 -15.80 -0.37 -8.26
N SER A 491 -16.48 -0.89 -9.30
CA SER A 491 -17.70 -0.29 -9.83
C SER A 491 -18.82 -0.27 -8.78
N GLN A 492 -18.95 -1.35 -7.98
CA GLN A 492 -19.90 -1.39 -6.88
C GLN A 492 -19.58 -0.35 -5.79
N LEU A 493 -18.32 -0.27 -5.38
CA LEU A 493 -17.86 0.71 -4.38
C LEU A 493 -18.07 2.15 -4.85
N THR A 494 -17.66 2.48 -6.06
CA THR A 494 -17.76 3.84 -6.60
C THR A 494 -19.20 4.25 -6.86
N ALA A 495 -20.09 3.31 -7.24
CA ALA A 495 -21.52 3.56 -7.33
C ALA A 495 -22.10 3.96 -5.96
N LYS A 496 -21.72 3.24 -4.88
CA LYS A 496 -22.11 3.58 -3.50
C LYS A 496 -21.60 4.99 -3.13
N LEU A 497 -20.36 5.31 -3.44
CA LEU A 497 -19.75 6.61 -3.12
C LEU A 497 -20.38 7.77 -3.89
N ARG A 498 -20.73 7.59 -5.16
CA ARG A 498 -21.41 8.62 -5.95
C ARG A 498 -22.80 8.96 -5.40
N ASN A 499 -23.49 7.97 -4.83
CA ASN A 499 -24.81 8.21 -4.22
C ASN A 499 -24.72 9.10 -2.97
N SER A 500 -23.56 9.18 -2.30
CA SER A 500 -23.35 10.05 -1.14
C SER A 500 -23.00 11.50 -1.53
N VAL A 501 -22.53 11.76 -2.75
CA VAL A 501 -22.14 13.10 -3.23
C VAL A 501 -23.34 14.01 -3.47
N PRO A 502 -24.50 13.59 -4.07
CA PRO A 502 -25.65 14.44 -4.32
C PRO A 502 -26.28 15.01 -3.06
N SER A 503 -26.23 14.31 -1.94
CA SER A 503 -26.78 14.79 -0.67
C SER A 503 -26.04 16.03 -0.16
N LEU A 504 -24.72 16.10 -0.38
CA LEU A 504 -23.90 17.25 -0.04
C LEU A 504 -24.04 18.39 -1.06
N VAL A 505 -24.20 18.07 -2.35
CA VAL A 505 -24.46 19.06 -3.41
C VAL A 505 -25.84 19.66 -3.25
N GLN A 506 -26.86 18.87 -2.89
CA GLN A 506 -28.21 19.39 -2.60
C GLN A 506 -28.23 20.25 -1.35
N GLN A 507 -27.51 19.90 -0.29
CA GLN A 507 -27.39 20.73 0.90
C GLN A 507 -26.66 22.06 0.63
N ALA A 508 -25.58 22.02 -0.17
CA ALA A 508 -24.86 23.23 -0.59
C ALA A 508 -25.73 24.12 -1.49
N ASN A 509 -26.49 23.53 -2.42
CA ASN A 509 -27.42 24.27 -3.28
C ASN A 509 -28.64 24.82 -2.52
N ALA A 510 -29.13 24.11 -1.50
CA ALA A 510 -30.20 24.60 -0.62
C ALA A 510 -29.73 25.79 0.21
N SER A 511 -28.52 25.73 0.76
CA SER A 511 -27.95 26.85 1.52
C SER A 511 -27.62 28.08 0.64
N THR A 512 -27.19 27.88 -0.60
CA THR A 512 -26.99 28.98 -1.56
C THR A 512 -28.30 29.61 -2.04
N ASN A 513 -29.37 28.83 -2.18
CA ASN A 513 -30.69 29.35 -2.51
C ASN A 513 -31.33 30.14 -1.36
N ASP A 514 -31.09 29.79 -0.10
CA ASP A 514 -31.55 30.59 1.05
C ASP A 514 -30.86 31.97 1.11
N TYR A 515 -29.61 32.08 0.67
CA TYR A 515 -28.92 33.38 0.56
C TYR A 515 -29.34 34.18 -0.68
N SER A 516 -29.86 33.57 -1.72
CA SER A 516 -30.32 34.26 -2.93
C SER A 516 -31.75 34.80 -2.84
N MET A 517 -32.55 34.33 -1.90
CA MET A 517 -33.92 34.84 -1.66
C MET A 517 -33.97 36.08 -0.76
N VAL A 518 -32.85 36.52 -0.22
CA VAL A 518 -32.77 37.73 0.64
C VAL A 518 -32.35 38.99 -0.13
N SER A 519 -32.10 38.94 -1.41
CA SER A 519 -31.77 40.14 -2.20
C SER A 519 -32.59 40.19 -3.49
N LEU A 520 -33.34 41.25 -3.61
CA LEU A 520 -33.96 41.84 -4.78
C LEU A 520 -35.52 41.91 -4.75
N THR A 521 -36.02 42.54 -3.71
CA THR A 521 -37.15 43.44 -3.92
C THR A 521 -36.58 44.83 -4.16
N ALA A 522 -36.38 45.18 -5.41
CA ALA A 522 -36.07 46.57 -5.77
C ALA A 522 -37.29 47.46 -5.38
N PRO A 523 -37.11 48.63 -4.75
CA PRO A 523 -38.26 49.51 -4.48
C PRO A 523 -38.82 50.05 -5.80
N GLU A 524 -40.16 49.91 -5.97
CA GLU A 524 -40.89 50.55 -7.07
C GLU A 524 -40.67 52.04 -7.03
N ILE A 525 -40.11 52.61 -8.09
CA ILE A 525 -40.01 54.06 -8.30
C ILE A 525 -41.41 54.55 -8.68
N PRO A 526 -42.06 55.47 -7.91
CA PRO A 526 -43.34 55.98 -8.30
C PRO A 526 -43.20 56.85 -9.55
N THR A 527 -43.96 56.51 -10.58
CA THR A 527 -44.08 57.31 -11.80
C THR A 527 -44.77 58.63 -11.48
N VAL A 528 -44.04 59.74 -11.62
CA VAL A 528 -44.59 61.07 -11.56
C VAL A 528 -45.43 61.31 -12.82
N ALA A 529 -46.75 61.51 -12.64
CA ALA A 529 -47.65 61.88 -13.68
C ALA A 529 -47.36 63.31 -14.16
N SER A 530 -47.09 63.47 -15.44
CA SER A 530 -47.01 64.78 -16.11
C SER A 530 -48.44 65.32 -16.30
N SER A 531 -48.78 66.41 -15.62
CA SER A 531 -49.91 67.28 -16.00
C SER A 531 -49.37 68.61 -16.50
N LYS A 532 -49.61 68.84 -17.77
CA LYS A 532 -49.60 70.10 -18.51
C LYS A 532 -48.52 71.14 -18.25
#